data_48b21a93eaeab8d719d85e70a927b1d3
#
_entry.id   48b21a93eaeab8d719d85e70a927b1d3
#
_cell.length_a   1.000
_cell.length_b   1.000
_cell.length_c   1.000
_cell.angle_alpha   90.00
_cell.angle_beta   90.00
_cell.angle_gamma   90.00
#
_symmetry.space_group_name_H-M   'P 1'
#
loop_
_entity.id
_entity.type
_entity.pdbx_description
1 polymer ?
#
loop_
_entity_poly.entity_id
_entity_poly.type
_entity_poly.pdbx_seq_one_letter_code
_entity_poly.pdbx_strand_id
1 'polypeptide(L)'
;MLFRSQKGIETDVNSLAACFQDTITSILAEKFMAAADELGYTKLALAGGVAANSMLRDKLSEMASACGKQFYMPDISLCGDNAAMIGCQGYYEYLAGNTADMSLNAYATKKLHML
;
A
#
# COMPACT_ATOMS: atom_id res chain seq x y z
N MET A 1 -5.37 24.48 4.89
CA MET A 1 -4.66 25.13 3.78
C MET A 1 -5.49 26.28 3.17
N LEU A 2 -6.65 26.03 2.63
CA LEU A 2 -7.57 27.05 2.07
C LEU A 2 -7.84 28.25 3.00
N PHE A 3 -8.06 28.00 4.29
CA PHE A 3 -8.37 29.05 5.26
C PHE A 3 -7.21 30.03 5.50
N ARG A 4 -5.94 29.57 5.48
CA ARG A 4 -4.76 30.44 5.61
C ARG A 4 -4.52 31.25 4.34
N SER A 5 -4.69 30.65 3.18
CA SER A 5 -4.59 31.33 1.88
C SER A 5 -5.61 32.46 1.75
N GLN A 6 -6.86 32.22 2.20
CA GLN A 6 -7.92 33.24 2.20
C GLN A 6 -7.64 34.44 3.12
N LYS A 7 -6.81 34.26 4.14
CA LYS A 7 -6.38 35.32 5.07
C LYS A 7 -5.07 36.01 4.67
N GLY A 8 -4.50 35.68 3.50
CA GLY A 8 -3.21 36.26 3.06
C GLY A 8 -2.01 35.84 3.94
N ILE A 9 -2.13 34.75 4.70
CA ILE A 9 -1.03 34.25 5.52
C ILE A 9 -0.10 33.46 4.62
N GLU A 10 1.14 33.91 4.50
CA GLU A 10 2.19 33.21 3.78
C GLU A 10 2.37 31.81 4.37
N THR A 11 2.30 30.80 3.53
CA THR A 11 2.41 29.40 3.94
C THR A 11 3.64 28.80 3.27
N ASP A 12 4.58 28.34 4.05
CA ASP A 12 5.68 27.53 3.53
C ASP A 12 5.13 26.15 3.05
N VAL A 13 4.93 26.07 1.74
CA VAL A 13 4.36 24.90 1.08
C VAL A 13 5.27 23.68 1.24
N ASN A 14 6.59 23.86 1.24
CA ASN A 14 7.54 22.77 1.37
C ASN A 14 7.46 22.12 2.76
N SER A 15 7.50 22.93 3.81
CA SER A 15 7.35 22.44 5.19
C SER A 15 5.98 21.79 5.41
N LEU A 16 4.93 22.35 4.83
CA LEU A 16 3.60 21.77 4.93
C LEU A 16 3.50 20.42 4.22
N ALA A 17 4.08 20.30 3.02
CA ALA A 17 4.11 19.03 2.27
C ALA A 17 4.92 17.97 3.01
N ALA A 18 6.08 18.34 3.55
CA ALA A 18 6.90 17.42 4.34
C ALA A 18 6.18 16.94 5.60
N CYS A 19 5.56 17.84 6.34
CA CYS A 19 4.77 17.49 7.53
C CYS A 19 3.57 16.58 7.18
N PHE A 20 2.88 16.87 6.09
CA PHE A 20 1.76 16.06 5.62
C PHE A 20 2.21 14.64 5.24
N GLN A 21 3.30 14.53 4.48
CA GLN A 21 3.86 13.24 4.09
C GLN A 21 4.33 12.44 5.31
N ASP A 22 5.04 13.08 6.23
CA ASP A 22 5.50 12.44 7.46
C ASP A 22 4.34 11.94 8.31
N THR A 23 3.32 12.77 8.50
CA THR A 23 2.12 12.40 9.28
C THR A 23 1.40 11.19 8.69
N ILE A 24 1.12 11.21 7.37
CA ILE A 24 0.41 10.10 6.71
C ILE A 24 1.23 8.81 6.78
N THR A 25 2.51 8.88 6.45
CA THR A 25 3.35 7.66 6.45
C THR A 25 3.54 7.10 7.86
N SER A 26 3.61 7.94 8.89
CA SER A 26 3.66 7.49 10.30
C SER A 26 2.39 6.77 10.69
N ILE A 27 1.22 7.38 10.43
CA ILE A 27 -0.08 6.77 10.77
C ILE A 27 -0.25 5.42 10.05
N LEU A 28 0.13 5.33 8.77
CA LEU A 28 0.03 4.08 8.01
C LEU A 28 0.97 3.01 8.57
N ALA A 29 2.22 3.36 8.84
CA ALA A 29 3.21 2.42 9.35
C ALA A 29 2.82 1.91 10.75
N GLU A 30 2.41 2.78 11.66
CA GLU A 30 1.96 2.40 12.99
C GLU A 30 0.75 1.46 12.95
N LYS A 31 -0.27 1.78 12.14
CA LYS A 31 -1.47 0.94 12.01
C LYS A 31 -1.15 -0.41 11.36
N PHE A 32 -0.27 -0.42 10.36
CA PHE A 32 0.16 -1.66 9.69
C PHE A 32 0.88 -2.59 10.67
N MET A 33 1.82 -2.05 11.45
CA MET A 33 2.56 -2.83 12.44
C MET A 33 1.66 -3.29 13.60
N ALA A 34 0.77 -2.43 14.10
CA ALA A 34 -0.18 -2.80 15.14
C ALA A 34 -1.11 -3.95 14.71
N ALA A 35 -1.62 -3.90 13.48
CA ALA A 35 -2.42 -5.00 12.92
C ALA A 35 -1.61 -6.30 12.78
N ALA A 36 -0.36 -6.19 12.35
CA ALA A 36 0.53 -7.35 12.24
C ALA A 36 0.80 -8.01 13.60
N ASP A 37 0.93 -7.21 14.65
CA ASP A 37 1.14 -7.70 16.02
C ASP A 37 -0.14 -8.32 16.59
N GLU A 38 -1.27 -7.66 16.43
CA GLU A 38 -2.58 -8.15 16.89
C GLU A 38 -2.96 -9.50 16.24
N LEU A 39 -2.66 -9.66 14.96
CA LEU A 39 -2.96 -10.87 14.20
C LEU A 39 -1.83 -11.93 14.24
N GLY A 40 -0.72 -11.62 14.87
CA GLY A 40 0.41 -12.55 15.02
C GLY A 40 1.19 -12.82 13.73
N TYR A 41 1.12 -11.93 12.73
CA TYR A 41 1.85 -12.10 11.48
C TYR A 41 3.31 -11.70 11.61
N THR A 42 4.20 -12.56 11.11
CA THR A 42 5.65 -12.35 11.06
C THR A 42 6.18 -12.05 9.66
N LYS A 43 5.37 -12.31 8.62
CA LYS A 43 5.68 -12.01 7.22
C LYS A 43 4.73 -10.93 6.73
N LEU A 44 5.29 -9.81 6.32
CA LEU A 44 4.57 -8.61 5.93
C LEU A 44 4.89 -8.27 4.49
N ALA A 45 3.90 -7.82 3.74
CA ALA A 45 4.09 -7.39 2.36
C ALA A 45 3.41 -6.03 2.12
N LEU A 46 4.09 -5.16 1.38
CA LEU A 46 3.58 -3.87 0.95
C LEU A 46 3.46 -3.88 -0.58
N ALA A 47 2.28 -3.54 -1.12
CA ALA A 47 2.03 -3.50 -2.56
C ALA A 47 1.06 -2.36 -2.92
N GLY A 48 0.91 -2.09 -4.23
CA GLY A 48 0.03 -1.04 -4.75
C GLY A 48 0.72 0.32 -4.90
N GLY A 49 0.03 1.31 -5.48
CA GLY A 49 0.60 2.60 -5.85
C GLY A 49 1.25 3.37 -4.70
N VAL A 50 0.66 3.32 -3.50
CA VAL A 50 1.21 3.98 -2.31
C VAL A 50 2.52 3.33 -1.84
N ALA A 51 2.76 2.07 -2.20
CA ALA A 51 4.01 1.37 -1.92
C ALA A 51 5.24 1.95 -2.65
N ALA A 52 5.03 2.83 -3.62
CA ALA A 52 6.12 3.58 -4.27
C ALA A 52 6.66 4.73 -3.40
N ASN A 53 5.97 5.11 -2.32
CA ASN A 53 6.42 6.18 -1.43
C ASN A 53 7.65 5.73 -0.63
N SER A 54 8.80 6.36 -0.87
CA SER A 54 10.08 6.01 -0.24
C SER A 54 10.03 6.11 1.28
N MET A 55 9.46 7.20 1.82
CA MET A 55 9.38 7.42 3.27
C MET A 55 8.56 6.31 3.98
N LEU A 56 7.46 5.85 3.36
CA LEU A 56 6.67 4.74 3.89
C LEU A 56 7.46 3.43 3.86
N ARG A 57 8.19 3.18 2.76
CA ARG A 57 9.05 1.99 2.62
C ARG A 57 10.13 1.95 3.70
N ASP A 58 10.80 3.06 3.91
CA ASP A 58 11.88 3.18 4.89
C ASP A 58 11.34 2.95 6.31
N LYS A 59 10.25 3.66 6.70
CA LYS A 59 9.63 3.49 8.02
C LYS A 59 9.19 2.05 8.28
N LEU A 60 8.50 1.41 7.33
CA LEU A 60 8.05 0.03 7.50
C LEU A 60 9.23 -0.97 7.54
N SER A 61 10.28 -0.74 6.75
CA SER A 61 11.48 -1.58 6.79
C SER A 61 12.17 -1.50 8.14
N GLU A 62 12.34 -0.29 8.68
CA GLU A 62 12.94 -0.07 10.00
C GLU A 62 12.10 -0.71 11.11
N MET A 63 10.79 -0.46 11.12
CA MET A 63 9.88 -1.00 12.15
C MET A 63 9.81 -2.54 12.09
N ALA A 64 9.71 -3.12 10.90
CA ALA A 64 9.66 -4.57 10.74
C ALA A 64 10.97 -5.22 11.20
N SER A 65 12.12 -4.63 10.84
CA SER A 65 13.43 -5.09 11.27
C SER A 65 13.60 -5.03 12.79
N ALA A 66 13.18 -3.93 13.41
CA ALA A 66 13.23 -3.76 14.86
C ALA A 66 12.38 -4.80 15.63
N CYS A 67 11.28 -5.25 15.02
CA CYS A 67 10.39 -6.28 15.58
C CYS A 67 10.74 -7.71 15.13
N GLY A 68 11.82 -7.92 14.38
CA GLY A 68 12.22 -9.23 13.86
C GLY A 68 11.24 -9.83 12.85
N LYS A 69 10.46 -8.99 12.16
CA LYS A 69 9.50 -9.42 11.13
C LYS A 69 10.14 -9.37 9.74
N GLN A 70 9.72 -10.28 8.87
CA GLN A 70 10.13 -10.30 7.47
C GLN A 70 9.24 -9.33 6.67
N PHE A 71 9.86 -8.39 5.97
CA PHE A 71 9.15 -7.39 5.19
C PHE A 71 9.50 -7.50 3.70
N TYR A 72 8.48 -7.58 2.87
CA TYR A 72 8.58 -7.74 1.42
C TYR A 72 7.92 -6.56 0.72
N MET A 73 8.58 -6.05 -0.31
CA MET A 73 8.05 -4.98 -1.16
C MET A 73 8.57 -5.16 -2.59
N PRO A 74 7.75 -4.87 -3.61
CA PRO A 74 8.16 -4.96 -5.00
C PRO A 74 9.10 -3.81 -5.37
N ASP A 75 9.76 -3.93 -6.52
CA ASP A 75 10.41 -2.79 -7.16
C ASP A 75 9.40 -1.67 -7.42
N ILE A 76 9.88 -0.42 -7.37
CA ILE A 76 9.01 0.77 -7.56
C ILE A 76 8.28 0.71 -8.89
N SER A 77 8.93 0.20 -9.95
CA SER A 77 8.33 0.03 -11.27
C SER A 77 7.13 -0.92 -11.31
N LEU A 78 7.00 -1.79 -10.31
CA LEU A 78 5.90 -2.76 -10.19
C LEU A 78 4.82 -2.35 -9.18
N CYS A 79 4.96 -1.19 -8.55
CA CYS A 79 3.98 -0.69 -7.57
C CYS A 79 2.68 -0.19 -8.21
N GLY A 80 2.72 0.26 -9.48
CA GLY A 80 1.53 0.66 -10.22
C GLY A 80 0.85 -0.51 -10.93
N ASP A 81 -0.20 -0.20 -11.66
CA ASP A 81 -0.90 -1.17 -12.50
C ASP A 81 0.06 -1.69 -13.59
N ASN A 82 0.21 -3.00 -13.65
CA ASN A 82 1.07 -3.62 -14.66
C ASN A 82 0.52 -4.99 -15.10
N ALA A 83 0.77 -5.33 -16.36
CA ALA A 83 0.30 -6.58 -16.96
C ALA A 83 0.99 -7.81 -16.35
N ALA A 84 2.21 -7.67 -15.82
CA ALA A 84 2.96 -8.79 -15.28
C ALA A 84 2.30 -9.38 -14.05
N MET A 85 1.78 -8.54 -13.13
CA MET A 85 1.08 -9.05 -11.94
C MET A 85 -0.24 -9.73 -12.29
N ILE A 86 -0.97 -9.22 -13.30
CA ILE A 86 -2.22 -9.83 -13.77
C ILE A 86 -1.94 -11.15 -14.49
N GLY A 87 -0.90 -11.20 -15.31
CA GLY A 87 -0.47 -12.42 -15.98
C GLY A 87 -0.01 -13.51 -14.99
N CYS A 88 0.72 -13.10 -13.95
CA CYS A 88 1.15 -13.99 -12.88
C CYS A 88 -0.04 -14.59 -12.11
N GLN A 89 -1.01 -13.75 -11.71
CA GLN A 89 -2.23 -14.22 -11.05
C GLN A 89 -3.02 -15.15 -11.95
N GLY A 90 -3.21 -14.77 -13.23
CA GLY A 90 -3.92 -15.59 -14.20
C GLY A 90 -3.28 -16.96 -14.42
N TYR A 91 -1.96 -17.06 -14.38
CA TYR A 91 -1.25 -18.31 -14.46
C TYR A 91 -1.55 -19.23 -13.27
N TYR A 92 -1.53 -18.70 -12.04
CA TYR A 92 -1.86 -19.50 -10.85
C TYR A 92 -3.34 -19.90 -10.81
N GLU A 93 -4.26 -19.02 -11.22
CA GLU A 93 -5.68 -19.38 -11.36
C GLU A 93 -5.88 -20.52 -12.38
N TYR A 94 -5.17 -20.45 -13.52
CA TYR A 94 -5.20 -21.52 -14.51
C TYR A 94 -4.69 -22.86 -13.94
N LEU A 95 -3.57 -22.85 -13.22
CA LEU A 95 -3.05 -24.07 -12.57
C LEU A 95 -4.00 -24.64 -11.51
N ALA A 96 -4.75 -23.78 -10.82
CA ALA A 96 -5.75 -24.16 -9.84
C ALA A 96 -7.07 -24.67 -10.48
N GLY A 97 -7.22 -24.60 -11.80
CA GLY A 97 -8.43 -24.96 -12.53
C GLY A 97 -9.54 -23.91 -12.44
N ASN A 98 -9.25 -22.72 -11.91
CA ASN A 98 -10.19 -21.60 -11.78
C ASN A 98 -10.35 -20.88 -13.12
N THR A 99 -11.01 -21.51 -14.07
CA THR A 99 -11.30 -20.92 -15.37
C THR A 99 -12.77 -20.53 -15.47
N ALA A 100 -13.03 -19.39 -16.08
CA ALA A 100 -14.39 -18.93 -16.35
C ALA A 100 -14.84 -19.32 -17.75
N ASP A 101 -16.14 -19.43 -17.95
CA ASP A 101 -16.75 -19.59 -19.27
C ASP A 101 -17.01 -18.22 -19.95
N MET A 102 -17.70 -18.24 -21.08
CA MET A 102 -18.01 -17.05 -21.86
C MET A 102 -19.03 -16.12 -21.19
N SER A 103 -19.58 -16.49 -20.05
CA SER A 103 -20.48 -15.62 -19.25
C SER A 103 -19.72 -14.67 -18.32
N LEU A 104 -18.38 -14.78 -18.23
CA LEU A 104 -17.56 -13.90 -17.41
C LEU A 104 -17.80 -12.44 -17.75
N ASN A 105 -18.10 -11.63 -16.74
CA ASN A 105 -18.29 -10.20 -16.89
C ASN A 105 -17.32 -9.43 -15.98
N ALA A 106 -16.92 -8.25 -16.41
CA ALA A 106 -16.11 -7.33 -15.61
C ALA A 106 -16.96 -6.50 -14.67
N TYR A 107 -16.51 -6.35 -13.43
CA TYR A 107 -17.15 -5.52 -12.41
C TYR A 107 -16.19 -4.43 -11.96
N ALA A 108 -16.63 -3.19 -11.96
CA ALA A 108 -15.80 -2.05 -11.53
C ALA A 108 -15.47 -2.09 -10.03
N THR A 109 -16.38 -2.64 -9.22
CA THR A 109 -16.19 -2.73 -7.77
C THR A 109 -16.82 -4.00 -7.24
N LYS A 110 -16.07 -4.75 -6.47
CA LYS A 110 -16.56 -5.93 -5.75
C LYS A 110 -16.31 -5.74 -4.26
N LYS A 111 -17.31 -6.01 -3.43
CA LYS A 111 -17.14 -5.99 -1.97
C LYS A 111 -16.15 -7.06 -1.56
N LEU A 112 -15.17 -6.69 -0.73
CA LEU A 112 -14.34 -7.67 -0.04
C LEU A 112 -15.25 -8.41 0.94
N HIS A 113 -15.41 -9.71 0.75
CA HIS A 113 -15.97 -10.57 1.79
C HIS A 113 -14.83 -10.77 2.79
N MET A 114 -14.99 -10.22 3.99
CA MET A 114 -14.14 -10.64 5.10
C MET A 114 -14.37 -12.14 5.29
N LEU A 115 -13.27 -12.88 5.22
CA LEU A 115 -13.22 -14.28 5.55
C LEU A 115 -13.48 -14.49 7.05
#